data_01075aba731031987c52ecb5f1a65682
#
_entry.id   01075aba731031987c52ecb5f1a65682
#
_cell.length_a   1.000
_cell.length_b   1.000
_cell.length_c   1.000
_cell.angle_alpha   90.00
_cell.angle_beta   90.00
_cell.angle_gamma   90.00
#
_symmetry.space_group_name_H-M   'P 1'
#
loop_
_entity.id
_entity.type
_entity.pdbx_description
1 polymer ?
#
loop_
_entity_poly.entity_id
_entity_poly.type
_entity_poly.pdbx_seq_one_letter_code
_entity_poly.pdbx_strand_id
1 'polypeptide(L)'
;MRHARQIGHQRTRRRFRVRGALKAHSTRPRLSVFRSHKHIYAQVIDDQAGKTLAAASTRDEDLRQQVPYGGNKTAAGAVGAAIARRALAAGVKQVAFDRREYRYHGRIAALADAARDAGLDIGAKKPAPEPKPEVKKKAPAKKAPKKPAAKEPPETQP
;
A
#
# COMPACT_ATOMS: atom_id res chain seq x y z
N MET A 1 20.19 -16.82 -2.33
CA MET A 1 19.13 -17.38 -1.44
C MET A 1 19.05 -16.73 -0.05
N ARG A 2 20.14 -16.28 0.58
CA ARG A 2 20.13 -15.63 1.93
C ARG A 2 19.24 -14.39 2.02
N HIS A 3 19.25 -13.51 1.00
CA HIS A 3 18.49 -12.26 0.98
C HIS A 3 16.96 -12.47 1.02
N ALA A 4 16.43 -13.42 0.26
CA ALA A 4 14.99 -13.72 0.26
C ALA A 4 14.50 -14.24 1.63
N ARG A 5 15.29 -15.11 2.30
CA ARG A 5 15.00 -15.58 3.68
C ARG A 5 14.99 -14.41 4.66
N GLN A 6 15.95 -13.50 4.57
CA GLN A 6 16.05 -12.33 5.44
C GLN A 6 14.84 -11.40 5.30
N ILE A 7 14.37 -11.15 4.06
CA ILE A 7 13.14 -10.37 3.80
C ILE A 7 11.92 -11.07 4.41
N GLY A 8 11.82 -12.39 4.28
CA GLY A 8 10.75 -13.19 4.89
C GLY A 8 10.69 -13.01 6.39
N HIS A 9 11.82 -13.14 7.09
CA HIS A 9 11.91 -12.93 8.54
C HIS A 9 11.53 -11.50 8.95
N GLN A 10 11.97 -10.47 8.20
CA GLN A 10 11.61 -9.09 8.48
C GLN A 10 10.10 -8.83 8.35
N ARG A 11 9.45 -9.41 7.33
CA ARG A 11 7.99 -9.33 7.15
C ARG A 11 7.25 -10.00 8.32
N THR A 12 7.66 -11.20 8.69
CA THR A 12 7.09 -11.95 9.81
C THR A 12 7.20 -11.16 11.12
N ARG A 13 8.39 -10.65 11.46
CA ARG A 13 8.63 -9.82 12.66
C ARG A 13 7.75 -8.56 12.65
N ARG A 14 7.60 -7.87 11.52
CA ARG A 14 6.74 -6.69 11.39
C ARG A 14 5.28 -7.05 11.62
N ARG A 15 4.79 -8.14 11.05
CA ARG A 15 3.41 -8.63 11.24
C ARG A 15 3.12 -8.91 12.70
N PHE A 16 4.00 -9.63 13.41
CA PHE A 16 3.81 -9.91 14.83
C PHE A 16 3.84 -8.65 15.68
N ARG A 17 4.76 -7.72 15.40
CA ARG A 17 4.83 -6.45 16.13
C ARG A 17 3.54 -5.61 15.97
N VAL A 18 3.03 -5.47 14.75
CA VAL A 18 1.79 -4.72 14.49
C VAL A 18 0.61 -5.37 15.20
N ARG A 19 0.47 -6.70 15.05
CA ARG A 19 -0.62 -7.44 15.69
C ARG A 19 -0.52 -7.43 17.21
N GLY A 20 0.67 -7.58 17.78
CA GLY A 20 0.90 -7.52 19.21
C GLY A 20 0.49 -6.15 19.79
N ALA A 21 0.88 -5.07 19.15
CA ALA A 21 0.48 -3.72 19.54
C ALA A 21 -1.05 -3.53 19.48
N LEU A 22 -1.71 -4.02 18.42
CA LEU A 22 -3.17 -3.94 18.31
C LEU A 22 -3.89 -4.71 19.43
N LYS A 23 -3.46 -5.94 19.71
CA LYS A 23 -4.04 -6.75 20.79
C LYS A 23 -3.85 -6.13 22.19
N ALA A 24 -2.70 -5.48 22.41
CA ALA A 24 -2.42 -4.85 23.71
C ALA A 24 -3.23 -3.56 23.94
N HIS A 25 -3.57 -2.82 22.87
CA HIS A 25 -4.15 -1.49 22.97
C HIS A 25 -5.59 -1.37 22.46
N SER A 26 -6.19 -2.43 21.92
CA SER A 26 -7.53 -2.37 21.36
C SER A 26 -8.35 -3.61 21.66
N THR A 27 -9.55 -3.39 22.22
CA THR A 27 -10.60 -4.40 22.38
C THR A 27 -11.52 -4.49 21.16
N ARG A 28 -11.33 -3.61 20.16
CA ARG A 28 -12.14 -3.53 18.96
C ARG A 28 -11.83 -4.67 17.99
N PRO A 29 -12.82 -5.14 17.20
CA PRO A 29 -12.57 -6.05 16.09
C PRO A 29 -11.48 -5.52 15.17
N ARG A 30 -10.69 -6.41 14.59
CA ARG A 30 -9.51 -6.07 13.78
C ARG A 30 -9.82 -6.19 12.29
N LEU A 31 -9.65 -5.09 11.54
CA LEU A 31 -9.68 -5.09 10.07
C LEU A 31 -8.32 -5.51 9.54
N SER A 32 -8.18 -6.78 9.18
CA SER A 32 -6.96 -7.35 8.61
C SER A 32 -6.98 -7.29 7.09
N VAL A 33 -5.90 -6.79 6.48
CA VAL A 33 -5.77 -6.67 5.03
C VAL A 33 -4.65 -7.55 4.52
N PHE A 34 -4.93 -8.33 3.49
CA PHE A 34 -3.92 -9.09 2.74
C PHE A 34 -3.87 -8.64 1.29
N ARG A 35 -2.67 -8.45 0.77
CA ARG A 35 -2.41 -7.99 -0.60
C ARG A 35 -1.50 -8.96 -1.34
N SER A 36 -1.98 -9.47 -2.46
CA SER A 36 -1.14 -10.15 -3.45
C SER A 36 -0.79 -9.21 -4.62
N HIS A 37 -0.16 -9.72 -5.66
CA HIS A 37 0.10 -8.96 -6.87
C HIS A 37 -1.21 -8.57 -7.59
N LYS A 38 -2.14 -9.52 -7.73
CA LYS A 38 -3.38 -9.39 -8.52
C LYS A 38 -4.63 -9.15 -7.68
N HIS A 39 -4.62 -9.42 -6.37
CA HIS A 39 -5.82 -9.39 -5.53
C HIS A 39 -5.59 -8.73 -4.18
N ILE A 40 -6.68 -8.23 -3.58
CA ILE A 40 -6.74 -7.72 -2.22
C ILE A 40 -7.87 -8.42 -1.47
N TYR A 41 -7.63 -8.70 -0.19
CA TYR A 41 -8.58 -9.31 0.74
C TYR A 41 -8.63 -8.48 2.01
N ALA A 42 -9.83 -8.26 2.52
CA ALA A 42 -10.09 -7.57 3.77
C ALA A 42 -11.00 -8.45 4.64
N GLN A 43 -10.70 -8.56 5.93
CA GLN A 43 -11.46 -9.33 6.90
C GLN A 43 -11.57 -8.56 8.20
N VAL A 44 -12.78 -8.45 8.73
CA VAL A 44 -13.05 -7.97 10.08
C VAL A 44 -13.12 -9.17 11.01
N ILE A 45 -12.18 -9.25 11.95
CA ILE A 45 -11.98 -10.40 12.82
C ILE A 45 -12.16 -9.96 14.26
N ASP A 46 -12.99 -10.66 14.99
CA ASP A 46 -13.05 -10.59 16.43
C ASP A 46 -12.02 -11.56 17.02
N ASP A 47 -10.97 -11.02 17.63
CA ASP A 47 -9.88 -11.82 18.22
C ASP A 47 -10.30 -12.48 19.55
N GLN A 48 -11.36 -11.99 20.23
CA GLN A 48 -11.88 -12.59 21.48
C GLN A 48 -12.71 -13.84 21.16
N ALA A 49 -13.65 -13.70 20.25
CA ALA A 49 -14.50 -14.81 19.80
C ALA A 49 -13.80 -15.74 18.79
N GLY A 50 -12.66 -15.34 18.24
CA GLY A 50 -11.96 -16.08 17.18
C GLY A 50 -12.73 -16.19 15.87
N LYS A 51 -13.69 -15.28 15.63
CA LYS A 51 -14.60 -15.32 14.48
C LYS A 51 -14.32 -14.19 13.49
N THR A 52 -14.54 -14.47 12.19
CA THR A 52 -14.58 -13.44 11.15
C THR A 52 -16.01 -12.93 11.02
N LEU A 53 -16.22 -11.64 11.31
CA LEU A 53 -17.54 -10.99 11.30
C LEU A 53 -17.95 -10.54 9.89
N ALA A 54 -16.99 -10.07 9.10
CA ALA A 54 -17.20 -9.66 7.72
C ALA A 54 -15.93 -9.93 6.89
N ALA A 55 -16.11 -10.22 5.60
CA ALA A 55 -15.04 -10.42 4.64
C ALA A 55 -15.39 -9.77 3.31
N ALA A 56 -14.41 -9.25 2.59
CA ALA A 56 -14.53 -8.77 1.21
C ALA A 56 -13.21 -8.97 0.45
N SER A 57 -13.32 -9.25 -0.83
CA SER A 57 -12.18 -9.57 -1.68
C SER A 57 -12.43 -9.12 -3.12
N THR A 58 -11.38 -8.78 -3.86
CA THR A 58 -11.48 -8.58 -5.31
C THR A 58 -11.85 -9.85 -6.09
N ARG A 59 -11.98 -10.99 -5.44
CA ARG A 59 -12.46 -12.24 -6.02
C ARG A 59 -13.94 -12.46 -5.83
N ASP A 60 -14.59 -11.64 -4.98
CA ASP A 60 -16.04 -11.69 -4.78
C ASP A 60 -16.72 -11.35 -6.12
N GLU A 61 -17.77 -12.06 -6.45
CA GLU A 61 -18.46 -11.98 -7.74
C GLU A 61 -18.95 -10.57 -8.03
N ASP A 62 -19.60 -9.94 -7.05
CA ASP A 62 -20.10 -8.55 -7.12
C ASP A 62 -18.99 -7.55 -7.46
N LEU A 63 -17.81 -7.70 -6.85
CA LEU A 63 -16.67 -6.79 -7.03
C LEU A 63 -15.91 -7.09 -8.31
N ARG A 64 -15.88 -8.34 -8.74
CA ARG A 64 -15.24 -8.76 -9.98
C ARG A 64 -15.94 -8.19 -11.22
N GLN A 65 -17.27 -8.06 -11.18
CA GLN A 65 -18.02 -7.42 -12.25
C GLN A 65 -17.75 -5.92 -12.34
N GLN A 66 -17.57 -5.25 -11.19
CA GLN A 66 -17.32 -3.81 -11.14
C GLN A 66 -15.86 -3.44 -11.48
N VAL A 67 -14.90 -4.32 -11.17
CA VAL A 67 -13.47 -4.03 -11.32
C VAL A 67 -12.76 -5.18 -12.02
N PRO A 68 -12.46 -5.05 -13.32
CA PRO A 68 -11.86 -6.12 -14.12
C PRO A 68 -10.45 -6.50 -13.66
N TYR A 69 -9.70 -5.57 -13.04
CA TYR A 69 -8.36 -5.84 -12.51
C TYR A 69 -8.25 -5.55 -11.01
N GLY A 70 -8.10 -6.62 -10.22
CA GLY A 70 -8.09 -6.55 -8.75
C GLY A 70 -6.80 -6.01 -8.11
N GLY A 71 -5.76 -5.70 -8.90
CA GLY A 71 -4.44 -5.32 -8.40
C GLY A 71 -4.17 -3.80 -8.34
N ASN A 72 -5.15 -2.94 -8.59
CA ASN A 72 -5.03 -1.49 -8.63
C ASN A 72 -5.59 -0.80 -7.37
N LYS A 73 -5.47 0.55 -7.30
CA LYS A 73 -6.01 1.35 -6.20
C LYS A 73 -7.53 1.42 -6.24
N THR A 74 -8.13 1.44 -7.43
CA THR A 74 -9.59 1.46 -7.62
C THR A 74 -10.23 0.22 -7.04
N ALA A 75 -9.67 -0.98 -7.35
CA ALA A 75 -10.12 -2.24 -6.76
C ALA A 75 -9.98 -2.26 -5.24
N ALA A 76 -8.90 -1.69 -4.71
CA ALA A 76 -8.70 -1.58 -3.27
C ALA A 76 -9.76 -0.70 -2.62
N GLY A 77 -10.14 0.41 -3.26
CA GLY A 77 -11.25 1.27 -2.83
C GLY A 77 -12.58 0.54 -2.84
N ALA A 78 -12.90 -0.19 -3.92
CA ALA A 78 -14.14 -0.98 -4.00
C ALA A 78 -14.22 -2.03 -2.88
N VAL A 79 -13.12 -2.74 -2.59
CA VAL A 79 -13.06 -3.68 -1.45
C VAL A 79 -13.24 -2.95 -0.12
N GLY A 80 -12.64 -1.75 0.03
CA GLY A 80 -12.80 -0.92 1.23
C GLY A 80 -14.26 -0.52 1.49
N ALA A 81 -14.96 -0.07 0.46
CA ALA A 81 -16.40 0.26 0.56
C ALA A 81 -17.27 -0.99 0.84
N ALA A 82 -16.96 -2.12 0.20
CA ALA A 82 -17.69 -3.36 0.40
C ALA A 82 -17.52 -3.93 1.81
N ILE A 83 -16.29 -3.94 2.35
CA ILE A 83 -16.03 -4.43 3.70
C ILE A 83 -16.69 -3.54 4.76
N ALA A 84 -16.71 -2.22 4.56
CA ALA A 84 -17.37 -1.30 5.46
C ALA A 84 -18.88 -1.55 5.51
N ARG A 85 -19.54 -1.68 4.36
CA ARG A 85 -20.98 -2.01 4.29
C ARG A 85 -21.31 -3.33 4.99
N ARG A 86 -20.52 -4.38 4.74
CA ARG A 86 -20.70 -5.71 5.36
C ARG A 86 -20.44 -5.67 6.88
N ALA A 87 -19.44 -4.89 7.33
CA ALA A 87 -19.14 -4.72 8.74
C ALA A 87 -20.25 -3.96 9.48
N LEU A 88 -20.77 -2.89 8.89
CA LEU A 88 -21.89 -2.12 9.43
C LEU A 88 -23.18 -2.97 9.50
N ALA A 89 -23.44 -3.80 8.48
CA ALA A 89 -24.56 -4.76 8.48
C ALA A 89 -24.40 -5.83 9.59
N ALA A 90 -23.16 -6.20 9.94
CA ALA A 90 -22.85 -7.07 11.06
C ALA A 90 -22.84 -6.34 12.42
N GLY A 91 -23.24 -5.06 12.49
CA GLY A 91 -23.29 -4.25 13.71
C GLY A 91 -21.94 -3.68 14.16
N VAL A 92 -20.85 -3.84 13.38
CA VAL A 92 -19.51 -3.37 13.73
C VAL A 92 -19.32 -1.95 13.20
N LYS A 93 -19.29 -0.97 14.09
CA LYS A 93 -19.07 0.45 13.75
C LYS A 93 -17.61 0.87 13.82
N GLN A 94 -16.83 0.25 14.69
CA GLN A 94 -15.44 0.61 14.98
C GLN A 94 -14.51 -0.58 14.83
N VAL A 95 -13.37 -0.40 14.16
CA VAL A 95 -12.36 -1.45 13.98
C VAL A 95 -10.95 -0.92 14.18
N ALA A 96 -10.04 -1.80 14.58
CA ALA A 96 -8.61 -1.53 14.65
C ALA A 96 -7.95 -1.97 13.34
N PHE A 97 -7.23 -1.07 12.66
CA PHE A 97 -6.65 -1.36 11.35
C PHE A 97 -5.35 -2.17 11.44
N ASP A 98 -5.38 -3.44 11.02
CA ASP A 98 -4.20 -4.30 10.90
C ASP A 98 -3.66 -4.28 9.48
N ARG A 99 -2.69 -3.41 9.23
CA ARG A 99 -1.97 -3.36 7.95
C ARG A 99 -0.99 -4.52 7.75
N ARG A 100 -0.85 -5.43 8.69
CA ARG A 100 0.12 -6.53 8.69
C ARG A 100 1.55 -6.04 8.46
N GLU A 101 2.27 -6.64 7.50
CA GLU A 101 3.64 -6.26 7.13
C GLU A 101 3.74 -5.09 6.15
N TYR A 102 2.62 -4.64 5.60
CA TYR A 102 2.61 -3.61 4.56
C TYR A 102 2.83 -2.19 5.11
N ARG A 103 3.33 -1.28 4.29
CA ARG A 103 3.33 0.15 4.59
C ARG A 103 1.94 0.73 4.33
N TYR A 104 1.56 1.76 5.11
CA TYR A 104 0.31 2.49 4.90
C TYR A 104 0.48 3.45 3.73
N HIS A 105 0.34 2.96 2.51
CA HIS A 105 0.37 3.75 1.27
C HIS A 105 -0.24 2.95 0.11
N GLY A 106 -0.52 3.64 -1.00
CA GLY A 106 -1.01 3.01 -2.22
C GLY A 106 -2.33 2.25 -2.00
N ARG A 107 -2.40 0.98 -2.40
CA ARG A 107 -3.60 0.14 -2.29
C ARG A 107 -4.11 -0.03 -0.85
N ILE A 108 -3.22 -0.11 0.12
CA ILE A 108 -3.59 -0.27 1.54
C ILE A 108 -4.24 1.02 2.07
N ALA A 109 -3.70 2.19 1.70
CA ALA A 109 -4.28 3.48 2.06
C ALA A 109 -5.64 3.68 1.37
N ALA A 110 -5.73 3.40 0.06
CA ALA A 110 -6.98 3.53 -0.70
C ALA A 110 -8.12 2.67 -0.13
N LEU A 111 -7.81 1.43 0.31
CA LEU A 111 -8.79 0.57 0.98
C LEU A 111 -9.26 1.19 2.31
N ALA A 112 -8.33 1.65 3.14
CA ALA A 112 -8.67 2.24 4.44
C ALA A 112 -9.43 3.57 4.29
N ASP A 113 -9.06 4.41 3.33
CA ASP A 113 -9.73 5.67 3.07
C ASP A 113 -11.17 5.42 2.57
N ALA A 114 -11.36 4.53 1.60
CA ALA A 114 -12.70 4.16 1.11
C ALA A 114 -13.58 3.50 2.19
N ALA A 115 -12.99 2.76 3.12
CA ALA A 115 -13.77 2.19 4.22
C ALA A 115 -14.18 3.25 5.25
N ARG A 116 -13.37 4.32 5.47
CA ARG A 116 -13.77 5.49 6.28
C ARG A 116 -14.88 6.28 5.60
N ASP A 117 -14.73 6.54 4.31
CA ASP A 117 -15.73 7.27 3.50
C ASP A 117 -17.09 6.55 3.51
N ALA A 118 -17.07 5.22 3.61
CA ALA A 118 -18.28 4.39 3.75
C ALA A 118 -18.83 4.30 5.20
N GLY A 119 -18.26 5.05 6.16
CA GLY A 119 -18.77 5.18 7.53
C GLY A 119 -18.20 4.22 8.56
N LEU A 120 -17.17 3.43 8.23
CA LEU A 120 -16.51 2.55 9.18
C LEU A 120 -15.40 3.33 9.92
N ASP A 121 -15.50 3.44 11.26
CA ASP A 121 -14.45 4.07 12.07
C ASP A 121 -13.21 3.17 12.18
N ILE A 122 -12.15 3.57 11.49
CA ILE A 122 -10.84 2.90 11.46
C ILE A 122 -9.80 3.68 12.28
N GLY A 123 -10.22 4.75 12.95
CA GLY A 123 -9.34 5.73 13.59
C GLY A 123 -8.87 6.83 12.64
N ALA A 124 -8.29 7.88 13.23
CA ALA A 124 -7.91 9.10 12.52
C ALA A 124 -6.98 8.84 11.33
N LYS A 125 -7.26 9.49 10.21
CA LYS A 125 -6.36 9.52 9.07
C LYS A 125 -5.10 10.29 9.46
N LYS A 126 -3.92 9.64 9.41
CA LYS A 126 -2.67 10.41 9.49
C LYS A 126 -2.65 11.42 8.36
N PRO A 127 -2.36 12.70 8.64
CA PRO A 127 -2.19 13.69 7.58
C PRO A 127 -1.19 13.12 6.57
N ALA A 128 -1.52 13.25 5.29
CA ALA A 128 -0.59 12.88 4.23
C ALA A 128 0.72 13.63 4.48
N PRO A 129 1.90 13.00 4.37
CA PRO A 129 3.14 13.75 4.39
C PRO A 129 3.03 14.79 3.29
N GLU A 130 3.24 16.06 3.65
CA GLU A 130 3.25 17.15 2.69
C GLU A 130 4.12 16.75 1.49
N PRO A 131 3.70 17.05 0.27
CA PRO A 131 4.50 16.74 -0.90
C PRO A 131 5.87 17.40 -0.69
N LYS A 132 6.91 16.59 -0.59
CA LYS A 132 8.28 17.11 -0.53
C LYS A 132 8.43 18.05 -1.71
N PRO A 133 8.93 19.30 -1.51
CA PRO A 133 9.11 20.23 -2.60
C PRO A 133 9.90 19.48 -3.69
N GLU A 134 9.36 19.48 -4.90
CA GLU A 134 10.01 18.85 -6.05
C GLU A 134 11.37 19.49 -6.20
N VAL A 135 12.43 18.76 -5.86
CA VAL A 135 13.79 19.14 -6.22
C VAL A 135 13.81 19.14 -7.75
N LYS A 136 13.67 20.34 -8.33
CA LYS A 136 13.82 20.55 -9.78
C LYS A 136 15.10 19.84 -10.19
N LYS A 137 14.98 18.69 -10.88
CA LYS A 137 16.12 17.99 -11.48
C LYS A 137 16.80 19.00 -12.39
N LYS A 138 17.99 19.46 -11.98
CA LYS A 138 18.87 20.27 -12.83
C LYS A 138 19.00 19.51 -14.16
N ALA A 139 18.58 20.14 -15.24
CA ALA A 139 18.74 19.60 -16.57
C ALA A 139 20.24 19.24 -16.78
N PRO A 140 20.56 18.10 -17.42
CA PRO A 140 21.94 17.75 -17.69
C PRO A 140 22.56 18.83 -18.54
N ALA A 141 23.63 19.46 -18.04
CA ALA A 141 24.41 20.45 -18.79
C ALA A 141 24.83 19.82 -20.13
N LYS A 142 24.40 20.42 -21.26
CA LYS A 142 24.88 20.07 -22.59
C LYS A 142 26.40 20.20 -22.60
N LYS A 143 27.09 19.06 -22.77
CA LYS A 143 28.53 19.06 -23.06
C LYS A 143 28.76 19.88 -24.32
N ALA A 144 29.55 20.94 -24.18
CA ALA A 144 30.03 21.74 -25.31
C ALA A 144 30.80 20.85 -26.31
N PRO A 145 30.66 21.08 -27.61
CA PRO A 145 31.36 20.29 -28.65
C PRO A 145 32.87 20.56 -28.53
N LYS A 146 33.68 19.49 -28.43
CA LYS A 146 35.11 19.52 -28.51
C LYS A 146 35.54 20.10 -29.88
N LYS A 147 36.28 21.23 -29.86
CA LYS A 147 36.91 21.83 -30.98
C LYS A 147 37.88 20.82 -31.64
N PRO A 148 37.87 20.62 -32.96
CA PRO A 148 38.82 19.75 -33.61
C PRO A 148 40.21 20.37 -33.58
N ALA A 149 41.21 19.58 -33.20
CA ALA A 149 42.64 19.96 -33.22
C ALA A 149 43.06 20.28 -34.65
N ALA A 150 43.70 21.44 -34.79
CA ALA A 150 44.33 21.85 -36.02
C ALA A 150 45.51 20.91 -36.38
N LYS A 151 45.50 20.37 -37.58
CA LYS A 151 46.64 19.67 -38.15
C LYS A 151 47.74 20.70 -38.52
N GLU A 152 48.92 20.53 -37.92
CA GLU A 152 50.14 21.23 -38.40
C GLU A 152 50.54 20.73 -39.81
N PRO A 153 51.00 21.64 -40.67
CA PRO A 153 51.54 21.25 -41.98
C PRO A 153 52.99 20.69 -41.86
N PRO A 154 53.42 19.77 -42.75
CA PRO A 154 54.77 19.24 -42.70
C PRO A 154 55.80 20.27 -43.18
N GLU A 155 56.82 20.47 -42.39
CA GLU A 155 58.03 21.19 -42.80
C GLU A 155 58.76 20.44 -43.91
N THR A 156 59.00 21.19 -44.99
CA THR A 156 59.90 20.81 -46.09
C THR A 156 61.29 21.26 -45.69
N GLN A 157 62.24 20.35 -45.64
CA GLN A 157 63.66 20.69 -45.57
C GLN A 157 64.35 20.38 -46.92
N PRO A 158 65.41 21.13 -47.26
CA PRO A 158 66.02 21.21 -48.58
C PRO A 158 66.88 20.03 -48.95
#